data_b4be20932a27061ad8aea96be7c7de4e
#
_entry.id   b4be20932a27061ad8aea96be7c7de4e
#
_cell.length_a   1.000
_cell.length_b   1.000
_cell.length_c   1.000
_cell.angle_alpha   90.00
_cell.angle_beta   90.00
_cell.angle_gamma   90.00
#
_symmetry.space_group_name_H-M   'P 1'
#
loop_
_entity.id
_entity.type
_entity.pdbx_description
1 polymer ?
#
loop_
_entity_poly.entity_id
_entity_poly.type
_entity_poly.pdbx_seq_one_letter_code
_entity_poly.pdbx_strand_id
1 'polypeptide(L)'
;FVEDSSLSLSDFMSAKKSELKSPQEVKFKSKTSRPIVSSSSIQSKVSANVVKPDFTKPNHVVAYIDGSYNKGTNTVGAGGVIFLNGNRETFSFPSTDERYTSFWNVAGELLAAMHVMKYAVDNGISECSLYYDYMGIEMWATKRWKRNNELTKEYSAFYDSIKNHVRVYFHKVAAHTGDTYNEMADALAKQGAGI
;
A
#
# COMPACT_ATOMS: atom_id res chain seq x y z
N PHE A 1 -23.19 26.20 3.25
CA PHE A 1 -22.69 25.70 1.95
C PHE A 1 -21.38 25.00 2.21
N VAL A 2 -21.40 23.68 2.21
CA VAL A 2 -20.21 22.84 2.23
C VAL A 2 -19.91 22.51 0.78
N GLU A 3 -18.86 23.12 0.22
CA GLU A 3 -18.34 22.70 -1.08
C GLU A 3 -17.76 21.30 -0.95
N ASP A 4 -18.39 20.37 -1.65
CA ASP A 4 -17.96 18.98 -1.81
C ASP A 4 -16.73 18.95 -2.72
N SER A 5 -15.54 19.04 -2.11
CA SER A 5 -14.27 18.86 -2.82
C SER A 5 -13.94 17.37 -2.87
N SER A 6 -14.73 16.60 -3.58
CA SER A 6 -14.37 15.22 -3.92
C SER A 6 -13.25 15.25 -4.97
N LEU A 7 -12.01 15.35 -4.51
CA LEU A 7 -10.84 15.13 -5.35
C LEU A 7 -10.86 13.65 -5.79
N SER A 8 -11.15 13.39 -7.07
CA SER A 8 -11.04 12.04 -7.60
C SER A 8 -9.57 11.63 -7.60
N LEU A 9 -9.30 10.33 -7.45
CA LEU A 9 -7.93 9.79 -7.56
C LEU A 9 -7.29 10.20 -8.89
N SER A 10 -8.08 10.27 -9.98
CA SER A 10 -7.66 10.75 -11.29
C SER A 10 -7.34 12.25 -11.29
N ASP A 11 -8.07 13.09 -10.55
CA ASP A 11 -7.82 14.53 -10.48
C ASP A 11 -6.57 14.83 -9.65
N PHE A 12 -6.36 14.11 -8.55
CA PHE A 12 -5.12 14.19 -7.78
C PHE A 12 -3.91 13.70 -8.60
N MET A 13 -4.10 12.69 -9.45
CA MET A 13 -3.08 12.13 -10.33
C MET A 13 -2.81 13.01 -11.56
N SER A 14 -3.78 13.82 -12.00
CA SER A 14 -3.67 14.69 -13.20
C SER A 14 -3.08 16.08 -12.91
N ALA A 15 -3.10 16.55 -11.67
CA ALA A 15 -2.81 17.95 -11.32
C ALA A 15 -1.32 18.37 -11.40
N LYS A 16 -0.37 17.45 -11.69
CA LYS A 16 1.08 17.77 -11.73
C LYS A 16 1.82 17.33 -12.99
N LYS A 17 1.26 17.66 -14.16
CA LYS A 17 1.92 17.31 -15.44
C LYS A 17 3.02 18.29 -15.89
N SER A 18 3.46 19.25 -15.12
CA SER A 18 4.27 20.37 -15.64
C SER A 18 5.67 20.60 -15.13
N GLU A 19 6.24 19.76 -14.25
CA GLU A 19 7.66 19.94 -13.87
C GLU A 19 8.38 18.62 -13.59
N LEU A 20 9.17 18.15 -14.55
CA LEU A 20 10.10 17.03 -14.37
C LEU A 20 11.48 17.33 -14.97
N LYS A 21 12.47 17.44 -14.10
CA LYS A 21 13.89 17.24 -14.44
C LYS A 21 14.32 15.83 -14.03
N SER A 22 15.13 15.21 -14.88
CA SER A 22 15.58 13.82 -14.86
C SER A 22 16.29 13.36 -13.57
N PRO A 23 16.21 12.05 -13.23
CA PRO A 23 16.79 11.48 -12.02
C PRO A 23 18.29 11.20 -12.15
N GLN A 24 19.06 11.47 -11.09
CA GLN A 24 20.43 10.99 -10.95
C GLN A 24 20.46 9.63 -10.26
N GLU A 25 21.24 8.72 -10.84
CA GLU A 25 21.54 7.39 -10.28
C GLU A 25 22.22 7.47 -8.92
N VAL A 26 21.70 6.75 -7.95
CA VAL A 26 22.37 6.53 -6.66
C VAL A 26 22.94 5.14 -6.61
N LYS A 27 24.27 5.05 -6.65
CA LYS A 27 25.04 3.80 -6.50
C LYS A 27 25.06 3.37 -5.04
N PHE A 28 24.57 2.17 -4.76
CA PHE A 28 24.78 1.51 -3.46
C PHE A 28 26.17 0.89 -3.37
N LYS A 29 26.95 1.32 -2.37
CA LYS A 29 28.20 0.63 -1.97
C LYS A 29 27.89 -0.33 -0.83
N SER A 30 28.15 -1.62 -1.06
CA SER A 30 28.19 -2.66 -0.03
C SER A 30 29.46 -2.52 0.83
N LYS A 31 29.33 -2.62 2.14
CA LYS A 31 30.43 -2.96 3.04
C LYS A 31 30.00 -4.04 4.00
N THR A 32 30.70 -5.18 3.86
CA THR A 32 30.75 -6.32 4.76
C THR A 32 31.54 -6.01 6.04
N SER A 33 31.10 -6.52 7.18
CA SER A 33 31.92 -7.32 8.12
C SER A 33 31.16 -7.67 9.39
N ARG A 34 31.28 -8.95 9.72
CA ARG A 34 30.79 -9.64 10.93
C ARG A 34 31.64 -9.27 12.17
N PRO A 35 31.17 -9.58 13.41
CA PRO A 35 31.46 -10.91 13.93
C PRO A 35 30.31 -11.63 14.67
N ILE A 36 30.52 -12.94 14.76
CA ILE A 36 29.71 -13.96 15.41
C ILE A 36 29.92 -13.89 16.92
N VAL A 37 28.85 -13.94 17.71
CA VAL A 37 28.90 -14.49 19.09
C VAL A 37 27.68 -15.38 19.30
N SER A 38 28.00 -16.63 19.59
CA SER A 38 27.07 -17.67 19.98
C SER A 38 26.68 -17.53 21.44
N SER A 39 25.40 -17.67 21.78
CA SER A 39 24.98 -18.37 22.99
C SER A 39 23.49 -18.69 22.99
N SER A 40 23.26 -19.97 23.02
CA SER A 40 22.18 -20.80 23.61
C SER A 40 20.82 -20.18 23.97
N SER A 41 19.81 -20.71 23.30
CA SER A 41 18.55 -21.27 23.83
C SER A 41 17.84 -20.56 24.98
N ILE A 42 16.76 -19.86 24.67
CA ILE A 42 15.48 -20.00 25.36
C ILE A 42 14.38 -19.89 24.34
N GLN A 43 13.81 -21.03 23.96
CA GLN A 43 12.55 -21.09 23.21
C GLN A 43 11.41 -20.75 24.16
N SER A 44 11.04 -19.50 24.27
CA SER A 44 9.70 -19.14 24.71
C SER A 44 8.80 -19.12 23.48
N LYS A 45 7.98 -20.17 23.34
CA LYS A 45 6.83 -20.20 22.44
C LYS A 45 5.86 -19.11 22.90
N VAL A 46 6.03 -17.90 22.41
CA VAL A 46 4.97 -16.92 22.38
C VAL A 46 4.14 -17.29 21.15
N SER A 47 3.10 -18.10 21.34
CA SER A 47 2.01 -18.18 20.37
C SER A 47 1.35 -16.80 20.36
N ALA A 48 1.78 -15.96 19.44
CA ALA A 48 1.06 -14.75 19.14
C ALA A 48 -0.34 -15.19 18.70
N ASN A 49 -1.35 -14.94 19.53
CA ASN A 49 -2.74 -15.02 19.13
C ASN A 49 -2.91 -14.00 18.01
N VAL A 50 -2.84 -14.47 16.77
CA VAL A 50 -3.18 -13.69 15.60
C VAL A 50 -4.68 -13.45 15.68
N VAL A 51 -5.06 -12.29 16.20
CA VAL A 51 -6.45 -11.87 16.23
C VAL A 51 -6.89 -11.73 14.78
N LYS A 52 -7.78 -12.61 14.33
CA LYS A 52 -8.36 -12.51 12.99
C LYS A 52 -9.18 -11.21 12.89
N PRO A 53 -9.08 -10.47 11.76
CA PRO A 53 -9.85 -9.26 11.57
C PRO A 53 -11.36 -9.56 11.55
N ASP A 54 -12.14 -8.66 12.14
CA ASP A 54 -13.60 -8.71 12.05
C ASP A 54 -14.07 -8.00 10.78
N PHE A 55 -14.47 -8.78 9.78
CA PHE A 55 -14.97 -8.27 8.51
C PHE A 55 -16.40 -7.69 8.56
N THR A 56 -17.09 -7.86 9.68
CA THR A 56 -18.49 -7.43 9.86
C THR A 56 -18.64 -6.17 10.69
N LYS A 57 -17.53 -5.65 11.22
CA LYS A 57 -17.54 -4.46 12.06
C LYS A 57 -18.14 -3.26 11.31
N PRO A 58 -19.20 -2.61 11.84
CA PRO A 58 -19.85 -1.50 11.15
C PRO A 58 -18.92 -0.27 11.05
N ASN A 59 -19.10 0.53 10.00
CA ASN A 59 -18.32 1.73 9.76
C ASN A 59 -16.80 1.50 9.76
N HIS A 60 -16.38 0.33 9.28
CA HIS A 60 -15.00 -0.10 9.27
C HIS A 60 -14.69 -0.89 7.99
N VAL A 61 -13.76 -0.39 7.20
CA VAL A 61 -13.20 -1.11 6.05
C VAL A 61 -12.04 -1.96 6.53
N VAL A 62 -12.00 -3.22 6.10
CA VAL A 62 -10.81 -4.08 6.20
C VAL A 62 -10.34 -4.39 4.79
N ALA A 63 -9.08 -4.15 4.50
CA ALA A 63 -8.54 -4.40 3.17
C ALA A 63 -7.16 -5.04 3.21
N TYR A 64 -6.91 -5.93 2.24
CA TYR A 64 -5.60 -6.51 1.93
C TYR A 64 -5.17 -5.99 0.57
N ILE A 65 -3.95 -5.51 0.48
CA ILE A 65 -3.41 -4.91 -0.74
C ILE A 65 -2.08 -5.52 -1.13
N ASP A 66 -1.79 -5.45 -2.43
CA ASP A 66 -0.48 -5.79 -2.98
C ASP A 66 -0.20 -5.02 -4.27
N GLY A 67 1.06 -5.01 -4.68
CA GLY A 67 1.52 -4.41 -5.91
C GLY A 67 2.36 -5.40 -6.72
N SER A 68 2.27 -5.30 -8.04
CA SER A 68 3.04 -6.11 -8.96
C SER A 68 3.60 -5.26 -10.10
N TYR A 69 4.59 -5.79 -10.81
CA TYR A 69 5.19 -5.12 -11.94
C TYR A 69 5.54 -6.09 -13.05
N ASN A 70 5.02 -5.83 -14.24
CA ASN A 70 5.34 -6.55 -15.46
C ASN A 70 6.45 -5.80 -16.22
N LYS A 71 7.65 -6.33 -16.13
CA LYS A 71 8.83 -5.75 -16.82
C LYS A 71 8.69 -5.81 -18.34
N GLY A 72 8.02 -6.82 -18.89
CA GLY A 72 7.87 -7.01 -20.33
C GLY A 72 6.99 -5.94 -20.98
N THR A 73 5.97 -5.45 -20.26
CA THR A 73 5.04 -4.44 -20.75
C THR A 73 5.20 -3.09 -20.05
N ASN A 74 6.15 -2.98 -19.11
CA ASN A 74 6.34 -1.80 -18.26
C ASN A 74 5.04 -1.37 -17.57
N THR A 75 4.31 -2.32 -17.00
CA THR A 75 3.00 -2.09 -16.37
C THR A 75 3.07 -2.41 -14.89
N VAL A 76 2.69 -1.45 -14.07
CA VAL A 76 2.43 -1.64 -12.63
C VAL A 76 1.02 -2.16 -12.44
N GLY A 77 0.85 -3.15 -11.59
CA GLY A 77 -0.44 -3.66 -11.15
C GLY A 77 -0.71 -3.32 -9.69
N ALA A 78 -1.91 -2.84 -9.41
CA ALA A 78 -2.43 -2.67 -8.06
C ALA A 78 -3.58 -3.64 -7.85
N GLY A 79 -3.62 -4.32 -6.71
CA GLY A 79 -4.67 -5.28 -6.42
C GLY A 79 -5.02 -5.33 -4.94
N GLY A 80 -6.23 -5.75 -4.65
CA GLY A 80 -6.66 -5.90 -3.27
C GLY A 80 -8.06 -6.45 -3.10
N VAL A 81 -8.35 -6.74 -1.83
CA VAL A 81 -9.64 -7.24 -1.36
C VAL A 81 -10.14 -6.29 -0.30
N ILE A 82 -11.38 -5.85 -0.42
CA ILE A 82 -12.04 -4.92 0.52
C ILE A 82 -13.23 -5.63 1.15
N PHE A 83 -13.31 -5.54 2.47
CA PHE A 83 -14.45 -6.00 3.25
C PHE A 83 -15.16 -4.80 3.89
N LEU A 84 -16.45 -4.71 3.69
CA LEU A 84 -17.32 -3.71 4.30
C LEU A 84 -18.66 -4.35 4.66
N ASN A 85 -19.05 -4.28 5.93
CA ASN A 85 -20.30 -4.85 6.44
C ASN A 85 -20.48 -6.34 6.09
N GLY A 86 -19.42 -7.13 6.12
CA GLY A 86 -19.42 -8.55 5.75
C GLY A 86 -19.41 -8.83 4.25
N ASN A 87 -19.55 -7.82 3.40
CA ASN A 87 -19.47 -7.97 1.95
C ASN A 87 -18.02 -7.86 1.50
N ARG A 88 -17.64 -8.67 0.51
CA ARG A 88 -16.31 -8.68 -0.08
C ARG A 88 -16.33 -8.13 -1.50
N GLU A 89 -15.49 -7.17 -1.75
CA GLU A 89 -15.20 -6.63 -3.07
C GLU A 89 -13.71 -6.83 -3.41
N THR A 90 -13.39 -6.93 -4.67
CA THR A 90 -12.02 -7.01 -5.16
C THR A 90 -11.75 -5.90 -6.16
N PHE A 91 -10.50 -5.49 -6.25
CA PHE A 91 -10.06 -4.58 -7.29
C PHE A 91 -8.73 -5.03 -7.89
N SER A 92 -8.54 -4.71 -9.15
CA SER A 92 -7.32 -4.97 -9.90
C SER A 92 -7.25 -3.95 -11.04
N PHE A 93 -6.20 -3.14 -11.09
CA PHE A 93 -6.04 -2.17 -12.17
C PHE A 93 -4.57 -1.96 -12.53
N PRO A 94 -4.29 -1.65 -13.82
CA PRO A 94 -2.95 -1.33 -14.29
C PRO A 94 -2.61 0.15 -14.15
N SER A 95 -1.31 0.45 -14.15
CA SER A 95 -0.78 1.77 -14.49
C SER A 95 0.45 1.64 -15.37
N THR A 96 0.45 2.39 -16.46
CA THR A 96 1.60 2.55 -17.37
C THR A 96 2.23 3.94 -17.26
N ASP A 97 1.80 4.73 -16.29
CA ASP A 97 2.35 6.06 -16.03
C ASP A 97 3.82 5.94 -15.57
N GLU A 98 4.71 6.60 -16.29
CA GLU A 98 6.16 6.54 -16.05
C GLU A 98 6.55 6.99 -14.64
N ARG A 99 5.74 7.84 -13.99
CA ARG A 99 5.93 8.25 -12.60
C ARG A 99 5.85 7.07 -11.64
N TYR A 100 5.07 6.04 -11.99
CA TYR A 100 4.87 4.85 -11.17
C TYR A 100 5.72 3.66 -11.63
N THR A 101 5.85 3.46 -12.94
CA THR A 101 6.55 2.28 -13.49
C THR A 101 8.03 2.23 -13.09
N SER A 102 8.66 3.38 -12.82
CA SER A 102 10.04 3.45 -12.31
C SER A 102 10.21 2.94 -10.87
N PHE A 103 9.14 2.76 -10.12
CA PHE A 103 9.13 2.23 -8.75
C PHE A 103 8.59 0.79 -8.66
N TRP A 104 8.31 0.17 -9.80
CA TRP A 104 7.94 -1.25 -9.94
C TRP A 104 6.74 -1.64 -9.06
N ASN A 105 6.83 -2.81 -8.40
CA ASN A 105 5.78 -3.31 -7.51
C ASN A 105 5.47 -2.37 -6.33
N VAL A 106 6.43 -1.62 -5.83
CA VAL A 106 6.21 -0.65 -4.74
C VAL A 106 5.19 0.40 -5.13
N ALA A 107 5.23 0.89 -6.37
CA ALA A 107 4.21 1.82 -6.87
C ALA A 107 2.81 1.18 -6.87
N GLY A 108 2.71 -0.08 -7.23
CA GLY A 108 1.45 -0.83 -7.19
C GLY A 108 0.84 -0.89 -5.80
N GLU A 109 1.66 -1.13 -4.79
CA GLU A 109 1.20 -1.13 -3.40
C GLU A 109 0.74 0.26 -2.93
N LEU A 110 1.47 1.31 -3.27
CA LEU A 110 1.06 2.68 -2.94
C LEU A 110 -0.25 3.05 -3.63
N LEU A 111 -0.43 2.70 -4.90
CA LEU A 111 -1.68 2.89 -5.63
C LEU A 111 -2.83 2.12 -5.00
N ALA A 112 -2.62 0.87 -4.61
CA ALA A 112 -3.61 0.05 -3.95
C ALA A 112 -4.01 0.63 -2.58
N ALA A 113 -3.04 1.12 -1.80
CA ALA A 113 -3.30 1.78 -0.51
C ALA A 113 -4.15 3.04 -0.68
N MET A 114 -3.79 3.91 -1.64
CA MET A 114 -4.57 5.12 -1.94
C MET A 114 -5.98 4.79 -2.43
N HIS A 115 -6.14 3.74 -3.23
CA HIS A 115 -7.45 3.26 -3.68
C HIS A 115 -8.36 2.87 -2.51
N VAL A 116 -7.84 2.10 -1.56
CA VAL A 116 -8.59 1.69 -0.35
C VAL A 116 -8.95 2.89 0.52
N MET A 117 -8.02 3.80 0.75
CA MET A 117 -8.25 5.01 1.55
C MET A 117 -9.35 5.87 0.91
N LYS A 118 -9.28 6.06 -0.42
CA LYS A 118 -10.32 6.78 -1.17
C LYS A 118 -11.66 6.06 -1.10
N TYR A 119 -11.69 4.74 -1.24
CA TYR A 119 -12.90 3.95 -1.08
C TYR A 119 -13.57 4.19 0.28
N ALA A 120 -12.81 4.21 1.36
CA ALA A 120 -13.34 4.49 2.69
C ALA A 120 -13.93 5.91 2.79
N VAL A 121 -13.25 6.92 2.26
CA VAL A 121 -13.75 8.32 2.21
C VAL A 121 -15.04 8.39 1.41
N ASP A 122 -15.06 7.84 0.20
CA ASP A 122 -16.21 7.91 -0.72
C ASP A 122 -17.46 7.20 -0.16
N ASN A 123 -17.27 6.18 0.68
CA ASN A 123 -18.36 5.47 1.34
C ASN A 123 -18.72 6.04 2.73
N GLY A 124 -18.11 7.16 3.14
CA GLY A 124 -18.39 7.78 4.44
C GLY A 124 -17.93 6.94 5.64
N ILE A 125 -16.94 6.08 5.45
CA ILE A 125 -16.42 5.18 6.48
C ILE A 125 -15.32 5.88 7.28
N SER A 126 -15.39 5.82 8.60
CA SER A 126 -14.47 6.53 9.48
C SER A 126 -13.25 5.72 9.92
N GLU A 127 -13.24 4.42 9.73
CA GLU A 127 -12.13 3.54 10.12
C GLU A 127 -11.75 2.57 9.00
N CYS A 128 -10.45 2.35 8.84
CA CYS A 128 -9.89 1.42 7.85
C CYS A 128 -8.73 0.64 8.45
N SER A 129 -8.82 -0.68 8.45
CA SER A 129 -7.69 -1.58 8.74
C SER A 129 -7.06 -2.03 7.43
N LEU A 130 -5.83 -1.62 7.19
CA LEU A 130 -5.09 -1.88 5.96
C LEU A 130 -3.99 -2.91 6.20
N TYR A 131 -4.10 -4.07 5.56
CA TYR A 131 -3.14 -5.17 5.62
C TYR A 131 -2.23 -5.13 4.39
N TYR A 132 -0.92 -5.12 4.60
CA TYR A 132 0.11 -4.97 3.54
C TYR A 132 1.37 -5.74 3.92
N ASP A 133 2.22 -6.06 2.96
CA ASP A 133 3.49 -6.75 3.24
C ASP A 133 4.75 -5.86 3.10
N TYR A 134 4.63 -4.70 2.47
CA TYR A 134 5.75 -3.77 2.33
C TYR A 134 5.69 -2.62 3.36
N MET A 135 6.68 -2.55 4.24
CA MET A 135 6.74 -1.60 5.35
C MET A 135 6.61 -0.11 4.94
N GLY A 136 6.99 0.24 3.72
CA GLY A 136 6.89 1.60 3.19
C GLY A 136 5.48 2.18 3.21
N ILE A 137 4.44 1.33 3.14
CA ILE A 137 3.04 1.75 3.22
C ILE A 137 2.76 2.53 4.51
N GLU A 138 3.21 2.02 5.64
CA GLU A 138 3.08 2.72 6.92
C GLU A 138 4.12 3.83 7.09
N MET A 139 5.38 3.54 6.77
CA MET A 139 6.49 4.42 7.10
C MET A 139 6.47 5.74 6.34
N TRP A 140 6.04 5.74 5.08
CA TRP A 140 5.88 6.98 4.32
C TRP A 140 4.60 7.75 4.70
N ALA A 141 3.50 7.07 4.96
CA ALA A 141 2.28 7.71 5.44
C ALA A 141 2.51 8.44 6.76
N THR A 142 3.14 7.79 7.73
CA THR A 142 3.41 8.31 9.07
C THR A 142 4.67 9.18 9.14
N LYS A 143 5.36 9.40 8.03
CA LYS A 143 6.57 10.22 7.91
C LYS A 143 7.78 9.71 8.70
N ARG A 144 7.78 8.42 9.08
CA ARG A 144 8.94 7.77 9.72
C ARG A 144 10.09 7.52 8.75
N TRP A 145 9.77 7.32 7.46
CA TRP A 145 10.76 7.29 6.38
C TRP A 145 10.75 8.59 5.60
N LYS A 146 11.95 9.01 5.14
CA LYS A 146 12.11 10.16 4.27
C LYS A 146 11.42 9.92 2.93
N ARG A 147 10.73 10.94 2.45
CA ARG A 147 10.05 10.94 1.14
C ARG A 147 10.95 11.63 0.12
N ASN A 148 11.84 10.83 -0.48
CA ASN A 148 12.93 11.36 -1.32
C ASN A 148 12.55 11.50 -2.80
N ASN A 149 11.36 11.04 -3.20
CA ASN A 149 10.88 11.10 -4.57
C ASN A 149 9.44 11.57 -4.63
N GLU A 150 8.99 11.94 -5.83
CA GLU A 150 7.65 12.49 -6.04
C GLU A 150 6.54 11.51 -5.66
N LEU A 151 6.71 10.22 -5.94
CA LEU A 151 5.70 9.21 -5.62
C LEU A 151 5.47 9.09 -4.10
N THR A 152 6.54 9.00 -3.31
CA THR A 152 6.43 8.90 -1.84
C THR A 152 5.92 10.18 -1.21
N LYS A 153 6.24 11.35 -1.79
CA LYS A 153 5.66 12.64 -1.38
C LYS A 153 4.17 12.71 -1.69
N GLU A 154 3.77 12.28 -2.88
CA GLU A 154 2.38 12.24 -3.33
C GLU A 154 1.54 11.32 -2.43
N TYR A 155 2.03 10.11 -2.16
CA TYR A 155 1.40 9.16 -1.25
C TYR A 155 1.23 9.73 0.16
N SER A 156 2.28 10.31 0.73
CA SER A 156 2.26 10.93 2.07
C SER A 156 1.28 12.11 2.12
N ALA A 157 1.24 12.94 1.08
CA ALA A 157 0.30 14.06 0.97
C ALA A 157 -1.16 13.58 0.84
N PHE A 158 -1.38 12.50 0.08
CA PHE A 158 -2.70 11.88 -0.02
C PHE A 158 -3.19 11.36 1.34
N TYR A 159 -2.34 10.63 2.07
CA TYR A 159 -2.67 10.19 3.43
C TYR A 159 -3.00 11.38 4.34
N ASP A 160 -2.22 12.45 4.31
CA ASP A 160 -2.49 13.67 5.08
C ASP A 160 -3.86 14.28 4.76
N SER A 161 -4.30 14.19 3.49
CA SER A 161 -5.59 14.72 3.07
C SER A 161 -6.79 13.93 3.60
N ILE A 162 -6.61 12.63 3.86
CA ILE A 162 -7.72 11.74 4.26
C ILE A 162 -7.71 11.39 5.75
N LYS A 163 -6.60 11.52 6.46
CA LYS A 163 -6.44 11.04 7.83
C LYS A 163 -7.38 11.67 8.86
N ASN A 164 -7.93 12.85 8.56
CA ASN A 164 -8.93 13.51 9.39
C ASN A 164 -10.37 12.99 9.12
N HIS A 165 -10.58 12.30 8.02
CA HIS A 165 -11.86 11.70 7.63
C HIS A 165 -11.90 10.21 7.93
N VAL A 166 -10.77 9.51 7.76
CA VAL A 166 -10.63 8.08 7.96
C VAL A 166 -9.44 7.80 8.85
N ARG A 167 -9.65 7.10 9.95
CA ARG A 167 -8.56 6.59 10.77
C ARG A 167 -8.05 5.29 10.16
N VAL A 168 -6.80 5.28 9.72
CA VAL A 168 -6.15 4.11 9.12
C VAL A 168 -5.32 3.38 10.18
N TYR A 169 -5.62 2.10 10.38
CA TYR A 169 -4.83 1.17 11.17
C TYR A 169 -3.95 0.34 10.24
N PHE A 170 -2.64 0.48 10.38
CA PHE A 170 -1.67 -0.20 9.55
C PHE A 170 -1.30 -1.56 10.14
N HIS A 171 -1.48 -2.63 9.36
CA HIS A 171 -1.17 -4.01 9.75
C HIS A 171 -0.21 -4.65 8.76
N LYS A 172 1.07 -4.71 9.13
CA LYS A 172 2.03 -5.43 8.32
C LYS A 172 1.83 -6.93 8.46
N VAL A 173 1.63 -7.61 7.34
CA VAL A 173 1.61 -9.08 7.24
C VAL A 173 2.95 -9.59 6.71
N ALA A 174 3.26 -10.87 6.96
CA ALA A 174 4.41 -11.50 6.37
C ALA A 174 4.08 -11.94 4.94
N ALA A 175 4.96 -11.62 4.00
CA ALA A 175 4.80 -12.01 2.61
C ALA A 175 4.82 -13.54 2.47
N HIS A 176 3.95 -14.08 1.61
CA HIS A 176 3.93 -15.50 1.24
C HIS A 176 3.84 -16.51 2.41
N THR A 177 3.11 -16.16 3.47
CA THR A 177 2.94 -17.03 4.66
C THR A 177 1.67 -17.86 4.65
N GLY A 178 0.94 -17.90 3.55
CA GLY A 178 -0.32 -18.64 3.43
C GLY A 178 -1.55 -17.89 3.95
N ASP A 179 -1.46 -16.57 4.19
CA ASP A 179 -2.64 -15.76 4.43
C ASP A 179 -3.48 -15.66 3.16
N THR A 180 -4.69 -16.21 3.21
CA THR A 180 -5.58 -16.34 2.04
C THR A 180 -5.84 -15.01 1.35
N TYR A 181 -6.05 -13.93 2.08
CA TYR A 181 -6.40 -12.63 1.50
C TYR A 181 -5.18 -11.86 1.04
N ASN A 182 -4.03 -12.04 1.68
CA ASN A 182 -2.77 -11.50 1.19
C ASN A 182 -2.38 -12.17 -0.15
N GLU A 183 -2.56 -13.49 -0.28
CA GLU A 183 -2.34 -14.21 -1.54
C GLU A 183 -3.34 -13.81 -2.63
N MET A 184 -4.59 -13.54 -2.25
CA MET A 184 -5.60 -13.04 -3.20
C MET A 184 -5.24 -11.63 -3.70
N ALA A 185 -4.74 -10.75 -2.83
CA ALA A 185 -4.25 -9.43 -3.22
C ALA A 185 -3.06 -9.53 -4.18
N ASP A 186 -2.10 -10.43 -3.93
CA ASP A 186 -0.97 -10.72 -4.83
C ASP A 186 -1.46 -11.15 -6.22
N ALA A 187 -2.40 -12.11 -6.28
CA ALA A 187 -2.96 -12.56 -7.55
C ALA A 187 -3.67 -11.44 -8.32
N LEU A 188 -4.42 -10.58 -7.62
CA LEU A 188 -5.11 -9.44 -8.22
C LEU A 188 -4.12 -8.36 -8.70
N ALA A 189 -3.04 -8.11 -7.96
CA ALA A 189 -1.99 -7.20 -8.38
C ALA A 189 -1.28 -7.70 -9.64
N LYS A 190 -0.97 -8.99 -9.73
CA LYS A 190 -0.42 -9.64 -10.92
C LYS A 190 -1.36 -9.54 -12.10
N GLN A 191 -2.64 -9.82 -11.91
CA GLN A 191 -3.67 -9.62 -12.94
C GLN A 191 -3.68 -8.18 -13.45
N GLY A 192 -3.62 -7.19 -12.57
CA GLY A 192 -3.52 -5.77 -12.94
C GLY A 192 -2.27 -5.45 -13.76
N ALA A 193 -1.15 -6.07 -13.47
CA ALA A 193 0.09 -5.92 -14.24
C ALA A 193 0.11 -6.72 -15.58
N GLY A 194 -0.90 -7.54 -15.83
CA GLY A 194 -0.97 -8.40 -17.02
C GLY A 194 -0.03 -9.62 -16.96
N ILE A 195 0.14 -10.15 -15.76
CA ILE A 195 0.96 -11.36 -15.51
C ILE A 195 0.05 -12.55 -15.29
#